data_5fa1a72509b8c147dd4f98ae0267d7e1
#
_entry.id   5fa1a72509b8c147dd4f98ae0267d7e1
#
_cell.length_a   1.000
_cell.length_b   1.000
_cell.length_c   1.000
_cell.angle_alpha   90.00
_cell.angle_beta   90.00
_cell.angle_gamma   90.00
#
_symmetry.space_group_name_H-M   'P 1'
#
loop_
_entity.id
_entity.type
_entity.pdbx_description
1 polymer ?
#
loop_
_entity_poly.entity_id
_entity_poly.type
_entity_poly.pdbx_seq_one_letter_code
_entity_poly.pdbx_strand_id
1 'polypeptide(L)'
;MRRTLCAVAIVGTLGMAHCGSPSSPSGKVWPLDSGDNGRLLSVGVGDEIDVTLQTIGPGQYDEHPGVSSPAVVFAKVSMPFPPNPGGPRQLFQFTAAAAGQAAISISHTVQNRRFEITVDVR
;
A
#
# COMPACT_ATOMS: atom_id res chain seq x y z
N MET A 1 39.45 15.41 11.78
CA MET A 1 38.98 16.01 11.35
C MET A 1 39.09 16.06 10.46
N ARG A 2 38.76 15.76 11.03
CA ARG A 2 38.33 16.00 10.42
C ARG A 2 37.98 15.75 9.72
N ARG A 3 37.79 15.45 10.08
CA ARG A 3 37.09 15.57 9.53
C ARG A 3 36.72 15.36 8.86
N THR A 4 36.81 15.18 9.23
CA THR A 4 36.13 15.43 8.68
C THR A 4 35.79 15.08 8.05
N LEU A 5 35.55 14.88 8.37
CA LEU A 5 34.93 15.03 7.93
C LEU A 5 34.46 14.72 7.44
N CYS A 6 34.56 14.59 7.62
CA CYS A 6 33.79 14.81 7.29
C CYS A 6 33.73 14.63 6.78
N ALA A 7 33.79 14.34 7.24
CA ALA A 7 33.47 14.76 7.02
C ALA A 7 33.41 14.62 6.56
N VAL A 8 33.56 14.48 6.77
CA VAL A 8 33.18 14.88 6.45
C VAL A 8 33.01 14.62 6.01
N ALA A 9 33.02 14.27 6.31
CA ALA A 9 32.64 14.61 6.10
C ALA A 9 32.43 14.32 5.58
N ILE A 10 32.39 14.11 5.72
CA ILE A 10 31.94 14.43 5.40
C ILE A 10 31.78 14.16 4.88
N VAL A 11 31.70 13.85 4.99
CA VAL A 11 31.27 14.18 4.72
C VAL A 11 30.81 13.93 4.32
N GLY A 12 30.98 13.66 4.99
CA GLY A 12 30.17 13.90 4.75
C GLY A 12 29.78 13.33 4.42
N THR A 13 29.54 13.20 4.14
CA THR A 13 28.93 13.31 4.07
C THR A 13 28.51 12.96 3.75
N LEU A 14 28.27 12.66 4.00
CA LEU A 14 27.59 12.85 3.89
C LEU A 14 27.17 12.60 3.68
N GLY A 15 27.48 12.43 4.04
CA GLY A 15 26.54 12.75 3.96
C GLY A 15 26.23 12.23 3.88
N MET A 16 25.46 11.71 3.62
CA MET A 16 24.82 11.90 3.70
C MET A 16 24.38 11.69 3.67
N ALA A 17 24.40 11.38 3.74
CA ALA A 17 23.73 11.77 3.76
C ALA A 17 23.44 11.54 3.77
N HIS A 18 23.19 11.45 3.87
CA HIS A 18 22.63 11.86 3.80
C HIS A 18 22.16 11.82 3.88
N CYS A 19 22.04 11.48 4.02
CA CYS A 19 21.39 11.88 4.01
C CYS A 19 20.88 11.78 3.71
N GLY A 20 20.40 11.72 3.72
CA GLY A 20 19.61 11.95 3.36
C GLY A 20 19.20 11.73 2.84
N SER A 21 19.21 11.54 2.65
CA SER A 21 18.63 11.38 1.86
C SER A 21 17.70 11.25 1.80
N PRO A 22 17.25 11.67 1.69
CA PRO A 22 16.03 11.46 1.69
C PRO A 22 15.63 10.55 1.19
N SER A 23 15.57 10.26 1.75
CA SER A 23 15.17 9.18 1.26
C SER A 23 14.04 9.22 0.43
N SER A 24 14.21 8.95 -0.66
CA SER A 24 13.12 8.59 -1.42
C SER A 24 12.40 7.49 -0.72
N PRO A 25 11.10 7.52 -0.74
CA PRO A 25 10.33 6.40 -0.30
C PRO A 25 10.84 5.16 -0.98
N SER A 26 10.80 4.07 -0.29
CA SER A 26 11.26 2.83 -0.86
C SER A 26 10.47 2.50 -2.11
N GLY A 27 9.22 2.95 -2.18
CA GLY A 27 8.40 2.72 -3.36
C GLY A 27 8.12 1.26 -3.64
N LYS A 28 8.26 0.41 -2.64
CA LYS A 28 7.99 -1.00 -2.82
C LYS A 28 6.50 -1.22 -3.03
N VAL A 29 6.16 -2.15 -3.91
CA VAL A 29 4.77 -2.51 -4.18
C VAL A 29 4.47 -3.85 -3.51
N TRP A 30 3.37 -3.89 -2.78
CA TRP A 30 2.92 -5.09 -2.08
C TRP A 30 1.66 -5.61 -2.78
N PRO A 31 1.78 -6.64 -3.64
CA PRO A 31 0.61 -7.20 -4.30
C PRO A 31 -0.12 -8.15 -3.37
N LEU A 32 -1.42 -7.93 -3.24
CA LEU A 32 -2.29 -8.76 -2.41
C LEU A 32 -3.47 -9.24 -3.23
N ASP A 33 -4.10 -10.32 -2.79
CA ASP A 33 -5.31 -10.85 -3.39
C ASP A 33 -6.26 -11.36 -2.29
N SER A 34 -7.35 -11.99 -2.69
CA SER A 34 -8.35 -12.46 -1.73
C SER A 34 -7.80 -13.46 -0.71
N GLY A 35 -6.72 -14.14 -1.03
CA GLY A 35 -6.07 -15.07 -0.11
C GLY A 35 -5.38 -14.37 1.07
N ASP A 36 -5.16 -13.07 0.97
CA ASP A 36 -4.53 -12.30 2.03
C ASP A 36 -5.53 -11.71 3.03
N ASN A 37 -6.80 -12.03 2.89
CA ASN A 37 -7.84 -11.55 3.78
C ASN A 37 -7.52 -11.92 5.24
N GLY A 38 -7.63 -10.93 6.12
CA GLY A 38 -7.32 -11.11 7.54
C GLY A 38 -5.86 -10.95 7.91
N ARG A 39 -5.01 -10.65 6.95
CA ARG A 39 -3.56 -10.59 7.16
C ARG A 39 -3.14 -9.29 7.84
N LEU A 40 -2.05 -9.36 8.59
CA LEU A 40 -1.33 -8.18 9.07
C LEU A 40 -0.13 -7.95 8.15
N LEU A 41 -0.05 -6.78 7.56
CA LEU A 41 1.00 -6.42 6.59
C LEU A 41 1.86 -5.31 7.18
N SER A 42 3.17 -5.48 7.18
CA SER A 42 4.11 -4.44 7.60
C SER A 42 4.76 -3.82 6.38
N VAL A 43 4.68 -2.51 6.26
CA VAL A 43 5.20 -1.77 5.11
C VAL A 43 5.95 -0.52 5.57
N GLY A 44 6.69 0.11 4.65
CA GLY A 44 7.35 1.38 4.90
C GLY A 44 6.56 2.56 4.35
N VAL A 45 6.81 3.74 4.91
CA VAL A 45 6.23 4.98 4.36
C VAL A 45 6.67 5.12 2.91
N GLY A 46 5.74 5.41 2.02
CA GLY A 46 5.99 5.54 0.59
C GLY A 46 5.74 4.27 -0.20
N ASP A 47 5.50 3.15 0.47
CA ASP A 47 5.18 1.90 -0.22
C ASP A 47 3.76 1.96 -0.79
N GLU A 48 3.54 1.16 -1.82
CA GLU A 48 2.23 1.02 -2.45
C GLU A 48 1.65 -0.36 -2.12
N ILE A 49 0.35 -0.40 -1.88
CA ILE A 49 -0.35 -1.66 -1.60
C ILE A 49 -1.38 -1.84 -2.72
N ASP A 50 -1.22 -2.92 -3.48
CA ASP A 50 -2.09 -3.23 -4.62
C ASP A 50 -2.93 -4.45 -4.29
N VAL A 51 -4.24 -4.26 -4.14
CA VAL A 51 -5.16 -5.34 -3.82
C VAL A 51 -5.96 -5.68 -5.07
N THR A 52 -5.80 -6.90 -5.57
CA THR A 52 -6.54 -7.39 -6.72
C THR A 52 -7.63 -8.33 -6.25
N LEU A 53 -8.88 -7.97 -6.51
CA LEU A 53 -10.04 -8.77 -6.10
C LEU A 53 -10.87 -9.11 -7.34
N GLN A 54 -11.25 -10.37 -7.45
CA GLN A 54 -12.09 -10.84 -8.54
C GLN A 54 -13.47 -11.18 -8.00
N THR A 55 -14.51 -10.75 -8.70
CA THR A 55 -15.87 -11.14 -8.41
C THR A 55 -16.24 -12.33 -9.29
N ILE A 56 -16.77 -13.38 -8.67
CA ILE A 56 -17.37 -14.50 -9.37
C ILE A 56 -18.87 -14.42 -9.08
N GLY A 57 -19.67 -14.25 -10.13
CA GLY A 57 -21.10 -14.07 -9.99
C GLY A 57 -21.49 -12.60 -10.05
N PRO A 58 -22.70 -12.23 -9.60
CA PRO A 58 -23.22 -10.88 -9.76
C PRO A 58 -22.53 -9.87 -8.83
N GLY A 59 -22.51 -8.61 -9.27
CA GLY A 59 -21.98 -7.50 -8.49
C GLY A 59 -20.49 -7.33 -8.63
N GLN A 60 -19.94 -6.49 -7.79
CA GLN A 60 -18.50 -6.21 -7.72
C GLN A 60 -18.17 -5.68 -6.34
N TYR A 61 -16.89 -5.51 -6.05
CA TYR A 61 -16.47 -4.88 -4.82
C TYR A 61 -16.73 -3.37 -4.89
N ASP A 62 -17.06 -2.79 -3.73
CA ASP A 62 -17.35 -1.37 -3.62
C ASP A 62 -16.10 -0.56 -4.00
N GLU A 63 -16.28 0.46 -4.84
CA GLU A 63 -15.19 1.33 -5.26
C GLU A 63 -14.75 2.32 -4.19
N HIS A 64 -15.41 2.31 -3.04
CA HIS A 64 -15.10 3.18 -1.92
C HIS A 64 -14.68 2.37 -0.70
N PRO A 65 -13.44 1.88 -0.67
CA PRO A 65 -12.96 1.10 0.48
C PRO A 65 -12.88 1.96 1.72
N GLY A 66 -13.05 1.32 2.89
CA GLY A 66 -12.85 1.97 4.15
C GLY A 66 -11.40 1.88 4.59
N VAL A 67 -10.85 2.99 5.09
CA VAL A 67 -9.51 3.03 5.68
C VAL A 67 -9.62 3.69 7.03
N SER A 68 -9.18 3.02 8.10
CA SER A 68 -9.46 3.45 9.46
C SER A 68 -8.59 4.59 9.97
N SER A 69 -7.49 4.89 9.29
CA SER A 69 -6.60 5.97 9.74
C SER A 69 -5.83 6.57 8.56
N PRO A 70 -5.27 7.79 8.70
CA PRO A 70 -4.53 8.42 7.62
C PRO A 70 -3.14 7.83 7.37
N ALA A 71 -2.74 6.80 8.11
CA ALA A 71 -1.48 6.12 7.85
C ALA A 71 -1.46 5.51 6.45
N VAL A 72 -2.63 5.12 5.95
CA VAL A 72 -2.79 4.61 4.59
C VAL A 72 -3.84 5.44 3.88
N VAL A 73 -3.57 5.79 2.62
CA VAL A 73 -4.48 6.59 1.80
C VAL A 73 -4.89 5.77 0.59
N PHE A 74 -6.20 5.72 0.33
CA PHE A 74 -6.71 5.09 -0.88
C PHE A 74 -6.41 5.99 -2.07
N ALA A 75 -5.77 5.44 -3.11
CA ALA A 75 -5.40 6.20 -4.29
C ALA A 75 -6.44 6.06 -5.40
N LYS A 76 -6.71 4.84 -5.82
CA LYS A 76 -7.67 4.61 -6.91
C LYS A 76 -8.05 3.14 -7.02
N VAL A 77 -9.14 2.90 -7.73
CA VAL A 77 -9.54 1.57 -8.17
C VAL A 77 -9.64 1.59 -9.68
N SER A 78 -9.24 0.49 -10.30
CA SER A 78 -9.28 0.35 -11.76
C SER A 78 -9.58 -1.09 -12.13
N MET A 79 -9.94 -1.30 -13.39
CA MET A 79 -10.14 -2.64 -13.95
C MET A 79 -9.17 -2.82 -15.12
N PRO A 80 -7.85 -2.95 -14.83
CA PRO A 80 -6.83 -3.01 -15.88
C PRO A 80 -6.84 -4.32 -16.66
N PHE A 81 -7.57 -5.32 -16.17
CA PHE A 81 -7.60 -6.63 -16.80
C PHE A 81 -8.84 -6.76 -17.69
N PRO A 82 -8.73 -7.43 -18.84
CA PRO A 82 -9.92 -7.67 -19.64
C PRO A 82 -10.90 -8.54 -18.85
N PRO A 83 -12.21 -8.42 -19.12
CA PRO A 83 -13.18 -9.30 -18.50
C PRO A 83 -12.82 -10.74 -18.81
N ASN A 84 -12.95 -11.58 -17.82
CA ASN A 84 -12.74 -13.02 -18.01
C ASN A 84 -14.00 -13.78 -17.61
N PRO A 85 -14.09 -15.07 -17.94
CA PRO A 85 -15.31 -15.83 -17.68
C PRO A 85 -15.73 -15.86 -16.22
N GLY A 86 -14.79 -15.64 -15.31
CA GLY A 86 -15.10 -15.64 -13.89
C GLY A 86 -15.71 -14.35 -13.38
N GLY A 87 -15.64 -13.26 -14.17
CA GLY A 87 -16.15 -11.95 -13.78
C GLY A 87 -15.06 -10.90 -13.66
N PRO A 88 -15.43 -9.67 -13.28
CA PRO A 88 -14.48 -8.56 -13.27
C PRO A 88 -13.42 -8.71 -12.18
N ARG A 89 -12.22 -8.23 -12.51
CA ARG A 89 -11.14 -8.07 -11.54
C ARG A 89 -10.91 -6.60 -11.32
N GLN A 90 -10.81 -6.22 -10.05
CA GLN A 90 -10.60 -4.84 -9.65
C GLN A 90 -9.25 -4.72 -8.95
N LEU A 91 -8.51 -3.68 -9.31
CA LEU A 91 -7.25 -3.35 -8.67
C LEU A 91 -7.44 -2.12 -7.80
N PHE A 92 -7.30 -2.29 -6.48
CA PHE A 92 -7.39 -1.21 -5.52
C PHE A 92 -5.97 -0.83 -5.11
N GLN A 93 -5.62 0.43 -5.25
CA GLN A 93 -4.28 0.91 -4.97
C GLN A 93 -4.28 1.87 -3.79
N PHE A 94 -3.41 1.61 -2.82
CA PHE A 94 -3.27 2.39 -1.61
C PHE A 94 -1.82 2.82 -1.45
N THR A 95 -1.61 3.94 -0.77
CA THR A 95 -0.27 4.44 -0.45
C THR A 95 -0.09 4.48 1.05
N ALA A 96 1.05 3.97 1.52
CA ALA A 96 1.43 4.10 2.92
C ALA A 96 1.99 5.50 3.13
N ALA A 97 1.18 6.38 3.72
CA ALA A 97 1.45 7.81 3.76
C ALA A 97 2.20 8.25 5.02
N ALA A 98 1.97 7.60 6.15
CA ALA A 98 2.56 7.99 7.42
C ALA A 98 2.68 6.77 8.34
N ALA A 99 3.61 6.84 9.27
CA ALA A 99 3.77 5.79 10.28
C ALA A 99 2.49 5.65 11.09
N GLY A 100 2.12 4.42 11.40
CA GLY A 100 0.91 4.11 12.16
C GLY A 100 0.24 2.87 11.63
N GLN A 101 -0.92 2.56 12.19
CA GLN A 101 -1.67 1.36 11.83
C GLN A 101 -3.01 1.76 11.21
N ALA A 102 -3.39 1.06 10.15
CA ALA A 102 -4.68 1.28 9.48
C ALA A 102 -5.30 -0.06 9.12
N ALA A 103 -6.62 -0.12 9.19
CA ALA A 103 -7.37 -1.26 8.69
C ALA A 103 -7.99 -0.86 7.34
N ILE A 104 -7.81 -1.73 6.35
CA ILE A 104 -8.43 -1.56 5.03
C ILE A 104 -9.59 -2.55 4.94
N SER A 105 -10.75 -2.07 4.53
CA SER A 105 -11.95 -2.87 4.39
C SER A 105 -12.60 -2.60 3.04
N ILE A 106 -12.79 -3.65 2.25
CA ILE A 106 -13.41 -3.55 0.92
C ILE A 106 -14.57 -4.54 0.90
N SER A 107 -15.79 -3.99 0.86
CA SER A 107 -17.02 -4.78 0.89
C SER A 107 -17.51 -5.07 -0.53
N HIS A 108 -18.16 -6.21 -0.71
CA HIS A 108 -18.83 -6.50 -1.97
C HIS A 108 -20.23 -5.88 -1.97
N THR A 109 -20.66 -5.37 -3.13
CA THR A 109 -21.93 -4.64 -3.24
C THR A 109 -23.15 -5.56 -3.15
N VAL A 110 -23.04 -6.81 -3.55
CA VAL A 110 -24.18 -7.73 -3.63
C VAL A 110 -23.96 -8.96 -2.75
N GLN A 111 -22.77 -9.55 -2.82
CA GLN A 111 -22.46 -10.77 -2.09
C GLN A 111 -22.01 -10.43 -0.67
N ASN A 112 -22.26 -11.34 0.27
CA ASN A 112 -21.85 -11.15 1.65
C ASN A 112 -20.36 -11.48 1.78
N ARG A 113 -19.52 -10.64 1.20
CA ARG A 113 -18.07 -10.80 1.21
C ARG A 113 -17.40 -9.49 1.59
N ARG A 114 -16.29 -9.62 2.29
CA ARG A 114 -15.49 -8.47 2.65
C ARG A 114 -14.02 -8.87 2.69
N PHE A 115 -13.18 -8.04 2.10
CA PHE A 115 -11.74 -8.17 2.22
C PHE A 115 -11.27 -7.20 3.28
N GLU A 116 -10.55 -7.70 4.29
CA GLU A 116 -10.02 -6.87 5.37
C GLU A 116 -8.58 -7.23 5.64
N ILE A 117 -7.74 -6.21 5.79
CA ILE A 117 -6.37 -6.38 6.25
C ILE A 117 -6.02 -5.27 7.22
N THR A 118 -5.02 -5.51 8.06
CA THR A 118 -4.43 -4.50 8.92
C THR A 118 -3.06 -4.18 8.39
N VAL A 119 -2.76 -2.89 8.23
CA VAL A 119 -1.48 -2.43 7.71
C VAL A 119 -0.75 -1.68 8.82
N ASP A 120 0.49 -2.09 9.07
CA ASP A 120 1.38 -1.43 10.02
C ASP A 120 2.44 -0.71 9.21
N VAL A 121 2.40 0.62 9.21
CA VAL A 121 3.32 1.48 8.46
C VAL A 121 4.42 1.97 9.39
N ARG A 122 5.66 1.79 8.98
CA ARG A 122 6.82 2.15 9.79
C ARG A 122 7.72 3.18 9.16
#